data_0e51e19a159cc002b94d2622d7126ba8
#
_entry.id   0e51e19a159cc002b94d2622d7126ba8
#
_cell.length_a   1.000
_cell.length_b   1.000
_cell.length_c   1.000
_cell.angle_alpha   90.00
_cell.angle_beta   90.00
_cell.angle_gamma   90.00
#
_symmetry.space_group_name_H-M   'P 1'
#
loop_
_entity.id
_entity.type
_entity.pdbx_description
1 polymer ?
#
loop_
_entity_poly.entity_id
_entity_poly.type
_entity_poly.pdbx_seq_one_letter_code
_entity_poly.pdbx_strand_id
1 'polypeptide(L)'
;MALRLTLVCHAATQAQKSARFPADDPVAFDGPLPAALQAIATGKRTRFIHAPEARARQTAERLSAQLECVSALRDLDFGRWRAMSIDEVATAEPEALQAWLTGREAAPHGGETLAQLNGRVERWLGELAGEGHIVAVTHPSVMRVALMRVLSCPPHAFHTIDIAPLSTLDLRFNGVWRLRL
;
A
#
# COMPACT_ATOMS: atom_id res chain seq x y z
N MET A 1 -7.87 6.58 24.73
CA MET A 1 -6.72 5.71 24.31
C MET A 1 -6.28 6.14 22.91
N ALA A 2 -5.04 5.84 22.49
CA ALA A 2 -4.55 6.23 21.17
C ALA A 2 -5.07 5.26 20.08
N LEU A 3 -5.35 5.76 18.88
CA LEU A 3 -5.62 4.93 17.71
C LEU A 3 -4.32 4.27 17.25
N ARG A 4 -4.35 2.96 17.03
CA ARG A 4 -3.28 2.20 16.38
C ARG A 4 -3.70 1.83 14.98
N LEU A 5 -2.83 2.06 14.01
CA LEU A 5 -2.99 1.63 12.62
C LEU A 5 -1.80 0.76 12.24
N THR A 6 -2.06 -0.49 11.88
CA THR A 6 -1.05 -1.35 11.29
C THR A 6 -1.38 -1.52 9.81
N LEU A 7 -0.57 -0.91 8.94
CA LEU A 7 -0.62 -1.19 7.51
C LEU A 7 0.12 -2.49 7.22
N VAL A 8 -0.47 -3.35 6.41
CA VAL A 8 0.08 -4.65 6.00
C VAL A 8 0.21 -4.64 4.49
N CYS A 9 1.41 -4.89 3.97
CA CYS A 9 1.59 -5.12 2.55
C CYS A 9 0.97 -6.46 2.16
N HIS A 10 0.21 -6.48 1.05
CA HIS A 10 -0.32 -7.73 0.51
C HIS A 10 0.78 -8.78 0.27
N ALA A 11 0.41 -10.06 0.24
CA ALA A 11 1.32 -11.14 -0.09
C ALA A 11 1.83 -11.03 -1.54
N ALA A 12 2.96 -11.68 -1.83
CA ALA A 12 3.60 -11.62 -3.14
C ALA A 12 2.67 -12.06 -4.27
N THR A 13 2.77 -11.37 -5.40
CA THR A 13 2.07 -11.72 -6.66
C THR A 13 3.08 -12.15 -7.72
N GLN A 14 2.59 -12.77 -8.79
CA GLN A 14 3.44 -13.10 -9.93
C GLN A 14 3.96 -11.84 -10.64
N ALA A 15 3.15 -10.78 -10.71
CA ALA A 15 3.57 -9.50 -11.31
C ALA A 15 4.82 -8.94 -10.59
N GLN A 16 4.83 -8.92 -9.24
CA GLN A 16 6.00 -8.48 -8.47
C GLN A 16 7.24 -9.35 -8.74
N LYS A 17 7.08 -10.68 -8.80
CA LYS A 17 8.19 -11.62 -9.09
C LYS A 17 8.78 -11.41 -10.48
N SER A 18 7.98 -10.92 -11.43
CA SER A 18 8.35 -10.69 -12.82
C SER A 18 8.63 -9.22 -13.14
N ALA A 19 8.82 -8.36 -12.13
CA ALA A 19 9.06 -6.92 -12.26
C ALA A 19 8.06 -6.23 -13.20
N ARG A 20 6.75 -6.55 -13.03
CA ARG A 20 5.66 -5.95 -13.80
C ARG A 20 4.88 -4.94 -12.98
N PHE A 21 4.40 -3.89 -13.64
CA PHE A 21 3.39 -3.02 -13.07
C PHE A 21 2.13 -3.83 -12.75
N PRO A 22 1.57 -3.69 -11.53
CA PRO A 22 0.45 -4.52 -11.11
C PRO A 22 -0.80 -4.25 -11.94
N ALA A 23 -1.53 -5.32 -12.24
CA ALA A 23 -2.94 -5.29 -12.62
C ALA A 23 -3.79 -5.71 -11.41
N ASP A 24 -4.90 -6.41 -11.62
CA ASP A 24 -5.64 -7.04 -10.51
C ASP A 24 -5.16 -8.50 -10.31
N ASP A 25 -3.87 -8.62 -9.99
CA ASP A 25 -3.22 -9.92 -9.84
C ASP A 25 -3.63 -10.58 -8.53
N PRO A 26 -3.91 -11.89 -8.52
CA PRO A 26 -4.09 -12.66 -7.28
C PRO A 26 -2.74 -12.86 -6.56
N VAL A 27 -2.81 -13.26 -5.29
CA VAL A 27 -1.60 -13.66 -4.57
C VAL A 27 -0.98 -14.92 -5.15
N ALA A 28 0.35 -14.94 -5.24
CA ALA A 28 1.15 -16.10 -5.64
C ALA A 28 1.97 -16.61 -4.44
N PHE A 29 1.29 -16.73 -3.30
CA PHE A 29 1.87 -17.12 -2.01
C PHE A 29 0.90 -18.02 -1.25
N ASP A 30 1.32 -19.22 -0.95
CA ASP A 30 0.56 -20.27 -0.24
C ASP A 30 1.19 -20.67 1.10
N GLY A 31 2.36 -20.13 1.44
CA GLY A 31 3.07 -20.38 2.69
C GLY A 31 2.36 -19.83 3.94
N PRO A 32 2.81 -20.17 5.15
CA PRO A 32 2.26 -19.64 6.39
C PRO A 32 2.50 -18.13 6.51
N LEU A 33 1.56 -17.41 7.13
CA LEU A 33 1.78 -16.00 7.46
C LEU A 33 2.94 -15.87 8.45
N PRO A 34 3.74 -14.78 8.37
CA PRO A 34 4.73 -14.44 9.39
C PRO A 34 4.13 -14.42 10.80
N ALA A 35 4.90 -14.84 11.81
CA ALA A 35 4.44 -14.92 13.20
C ALA A 35 3.86 -13.59 13.72
N ALA A 36 4.45 -12.47 13.33
CA ALA A 36 3.95 -11.14 13.67
C ALA A 36 2.52 -10.89 13.16
N LEU A 37 2.20 -11.31 11.92
CA LEU A 37 0.86 -11.18 11.37
C LEU A 37 -0.12 -12.17 12.02
N GLN A 38 0.30 -13.38 12.36
CA GLN A 38 -0.52 -14.34 13.11
C GLN A 38 -0.90 -13.76 14.49
N ALA A 39 0.03 -13.11 15.18
CA ALA A 39 -0.25 -12.47 16.47
C ALA A 39 -1.24 -11.29 16.34
N ILE A 40 -1.21 -10.54 15.24
CA ILE A 40 -2.16 -9.47 14.96
C ILE A 40 -3.57 -10.03 14.72
N ALA A 41 -3.69 -11.16 14.00
CA ALA A 41 -4.96 -11.82 13.67
C ALA A 41 -5.73 -12.28 14.93
N THR A 42 -5.04 -12.56 16.03
CA THR A 42 -5.66 -12.99 17.30
C THR A 42 -6.03 -11.84 18.23
N GLY A 43 -5.75 -10.59 17.83
CA GLY A 43 -6.00 -9.39 18.65
C GLY A 43 -7.48 -9.12 18.91
N LYS A 44 -7.84 -8.92 20.20
CA LYS A 44 -9.21 -8.51 20.57
C LYS A 44 -9.46 -7.04 20.17
N ARG A 45 -10.67 -6.73 19.69
CA ARG A 45 -11.11 -5.38 19.28
C ARG A 45 -10.27 -4.79 18.13
N THR A 46 -9.85 -5.62 17.20
CA THR A 46 -9.17 -5.20 15.98
C THR A 46 -10.18 -5.12 14.84
N ARG A 47 -10.21 -3.98 14.13
CA ARG A 47 -10.97 -3.80 12.90
C ARG A 47 -10.05 -4.10 11.72
N PHE A 48 -10.46 -5.01 10.85
CA PHE A 48 -9.72 -5.39 9.66
C PHE A 48 -10.34 -4.76 8.42
N ILE A 49 -9.53 -4.02 7.69
CA ILE A 49 -9.92 -3.38 6.43
C ILE A 49 -8.93 -3.77 5.33
N HIS A 50 -9.35 -3.68 4.08
CA HIS A 50 -8.49 -4.00 2.93
C HIS A 50 -8.75 -3.11 1.73
N ALA A 51 -7.76 -2.99 0.86
CA ALA A 51 -7.87 -2.40 -0.46
C ALA A 51 -8.75 -3.28 -1.39
N PRO A 52 -9.39 -2.69 -2.43
CA PRO A 52 -10.33 -3.43 -3.28
C PRO A 52 -9.70 -4.55 -4.12
N GLU A 53 -8.40 -4.48 -4.43
CA GLU A 53 -7.74 -5.43 -5.32
C GLU A 53 -7.67 -6.85 -4.75
N ALA A 54 -7.72 -7.86 -5.63
CA ALA A 54 -7.76 -9.28 -5.27
C ALA A 54 -6.63 -9.67 -4.31
N ARG A 55 -5.39 -9.22 -4.56
CA ARG A 55 -4.23 -9.53 -3.71
C ARG A 55 -4.35 -9.01 -2.29
N ALA A 56 -4.91 -7.81 -2.11
CA ALA A 56 -5.11 -7.23 -0.78
C ALA A 56 -6.24 -7.96 -0.04
N ARG A 57 -7.36 -8.22 -0.71
CA ARG A 57 -8.49 -8.98 -0.17
C ARG A 57 -8.06 -10.39 0.24
N GLN A 58 -7.41 -11.15 -0.64
CA GLN A 58 -6.96 -12.51 -0.38
C GLN A 58 -5.95 -12.58 0.77
N THR A 59 -5.10 -11.57 0.93
CA THR A 59 -4.20 -11.46 2.07
C THR A 59 -4.98 -11.19 3.36
N ALA A 60 -5.98 -10.29 3.32
CA ALA A 60 -6.81 -9.96 4.48
C ALA A 60 -7.67 -11.13 4.94
N GLU A 61 -8.22 -11.93 4.01
CA GLU A 61 -8.99 -13.16 4.29
C GLU A 61 -8.21 -14.18 5.15
N ARG A 62 -6.88 -14.13 5.09
CA ARG A 62 -6.01 -14.97 5.93
C ARG A 62 -5.81 -14.43 7.35
N LEU A 63 -6.16 -13.17 7.58
CA LEU A 63 -6.04 -12.50 8.88
C LEU A 63 -7.35 -12.48 9.65
N SER A 64 -8.50 -12.36 8.96
CA SER A 64 -9.81 -12.24 9.59
C SER A 64 -10.93 -12.69 8.64
N ALA A 65 -11.99 -13.25 9.23
CA ALA A 65 -13.24 -13.50 8.52
C ALA A 65 -14.16 -12.25 8.43
N GLN A 66 -13.89 -11.22 9.24
CA GLN A 66 -14.67 -9.97 9.25
C GLN A 66 -13.83 -8.87 8.62
N LEU A 67 -14.17 -8.48 7.41
CA LEU A 67 -13.41 -7.58 6.57
C LEU A 67 -14.30 -6.46 6.03
N GLU A 68 -13.72 -5.27 5.90
CA GLU A 68 -14.34 -4.12 5.24
C GLU A 68 -13.45 -3.65 4.10
N CYS A 69 -14.03 -3.48 2.92
CA CYS A 69 -13.32 -2.94 1.76
C CYS A 69 -13.29 -1.40 1.83
N VAL A 70 -12.10 -0.82 1.68
CA VAL A 70 -11.88 0.63 1.73
C VAL A 70 -11.21 1.09 0.44
N SER A 71 -11.94 1.78 -0.43
CA SER A 71 -11.46 2.23 -1.73
C SER A 71 -10.29 3.22 -1.65
N ALA A 72 -10.19 3.96 -0.56
CA ALA A 72 -9.06 4.87 -0.31
C ALA A 72 -7.71 4.13 -0.16
N LEU A 73 -7.71 2.83 0.06
CA LEU A 73 -6.51 1.98 0.17
C LEU A 73 -6.09 1.34 -1.16
N ARG A 74 -6.80 1.60 -2.27
CA ARG A 74 -6.46 1.02 -3.58
C ARG A 74 -5.01 1.34 -3.97
N ASP A 75 -4.45 0.52 -4.84
CA ASP A 75 -3.11 0.75 -5.39
C ASP A 75 -3.03 2.02 -6.24
N LEU A 76 -1.83 2.45 -6.55
CA LEU A 76 -1.58 3.46 -7.58
C LEU A 76 -2.13 2.94 -8.91
N ASP A 77 -2.90 3.79 -9.61
CA ASP A 77 -3.37 3.45 -10.95
C ASP A 77 -2.26 3.68 -11.97
N PHE A 78 -1.76 2.59 -12.54
CA PHE A 78 -0.70 2.62 -13.56
C PHE A 78 -1.25 2.74 -14.99
N GLY A 79 -2.55 2.98 -15.17
CA GLY A 79 -3.16 3.20 -16.50
C GLY A 79 -2.75 2.12 -17.52
N ARG A 80 -2.20 2.55 -18.68
CA ARG A 80 -1.79 1.65 -19.75
C ARG A 80 -0.55 0.80 -19.45
N TRP A 81 0.23 1.14 -18.42
CA TRP A 81 1.39 0.33 -18.02
C TRP A 81 1.02 -0.91 -17.21
N ARG A 82 -0.25 -1.07 -16.82
CA ARG A 82 -0.72 -2.28 -16.11
C ARG A 82 -0.31 -3.54 -16.85
N ALA A 83 0.21 -4.52 -16.13
CA ALA A 83 0.75 -5.79 -16.62
C ALA A 83 1.99 -5.71 -17.52
N MET A 84 2.45 -4.52 -17.92
CA MET A 84 3.73 -4.35 -18.61
C MET A 84 4.90 -4.57 -17.66
N SER A 85 6.01 -5.13 -18.13
CA SER A 85 7.24 -5.14 -17.36
C SER A 85 7.91 -3.76 -17.35
N ILE A 86 8.76 -3.51 -16.36
CA ILE A 86 9.55 -2.27 -16.30
C ILE A 86 10.43 -2.15 -17.56
N ASP A 87 11.00 -3.27 -18.03
CA ASP A 87 11.85 -3.29 -19.23
C ASP A 87 11.06 -3.00 -20.51
N GLU A 88 9.82 -3.52 -20.62
CA GLU A 88 8.93 -3.20 -21.75
C GLU A 88 8.64 -1.69 -21.80
N VAL A 89 8.33 -1.07 -20.66
CA VAL A 89 8.08 0.37 -20.58
C VAL A 89 9.38 1.16 -20.83
N ALA A 90 10.50 0.74 -20.26
CA ALA A 90 11.80 1.40 -20.47
C ALA A 90 12.23 1.39 -21.96
N THR A 91 11.87 0.35 -22.69
CA THR A 91 12.16 0.23 -24.11
C THR A 91 11.19 1.04 -24.99
N ALA A 92 9.88 0.95 -24.67
CA ALA A 92 8.86 1.57 -25.52
C ALA A 92 8.64 3.06 -25.22
N GLU A 93 8.79 3.47 -23.95
CA GLU A 93 8.46 4.81 -23.47
C GLU A 93 9.53 5.35 -22.47
N PRO A 94 10.83 5.40 -22.83
CA PRO A 94 11.91 5.77 -21.90
C PRO A 94 11.73 7.17 -21.26
N GLU A 95 11.31 8.15 -22.05
CA GLU A 95 11.09 9.51 -21.57
C GLU A 95 9.90 9.60 -20.61
N ALA A 96 8.83 8.84 -20.89
CA ALA A 96 7.67 8.76 -20.02
C ALA A 96 8.02 8.07 -18.68
N LEU A 97 8.81 7.00 -18.71
CA LEU A 97 9.29 6.35 -17.50
C LEU A 97 10.16 7.30 -16.67
N GLN A 98 11.07 8.03 -17.31
CA GLN A 98 11.91 9.03 -16.62
C GLN A 98 11.07 10.14 -16.00
N ALA A 99 10.06 10.65 -16.72
CA ALA A 99 9.15 11.68 -16.20
C ALA A 99 8.37 11.18 -14.97
N TRP A 100 7.92 9.91 -14.98
CA TRP A 100 7.24 9.31 -13.84
C TRP A 100 8.17 9.14 -12.62
N LEU A 101 9.42 8.72 -12.84
CA LEU A 101 10.40 8.54 -11.76
C LEU A 101 10.82 9.85 -11.08
N THR A 102 10.74 10.98 -11.78
CA THR A 102 11.22 12.28 -11.28
C THR A 102 10.11 13.27 -10.94
N GLY A 103 8.91 13.11 -11.52
CA GLY A 103 7.82 14.07 -11.44
C GLY A 103 6.63 13.57 -10.62
N ARG A 104 6.37 14.20 -9.47
CA ARG A 104 5.20 13.86 -8.62
C ARG A 104 3.84 14.12 -9.29
N GLU A 105 3.77 15.06 -10.20
CA GLU A 105 2.55 15.40 -10.97
C GLU A 105 2.48 14.66 -12.31
N ALA A 106 3.50 13.86 -12.65
CA ALA A 106 3.51 13.11 -13.89
C ALA A 106 2.74 11.81 -13.78
N ALA A 107 1.80 11.61 -14.69
CA ALA A 107 1.13 10.33 -14.93
C ALA A 107 1.14 10.01 -16.42
N PRO A 108 2.33 9.81 -17.04
CA PRO A 108 2.42 9.58 -18.48
C PRO A 108 1.70 8.30 -18.91
N HIS A 109 1.47 7.37 -17.99
CA HIS A 109 0.67 6.15 -18.20
C HIS A 109 -0.85 6.40 -18.26
N GLY A 110 -1.32 7.63 -17.98
CA GLY A 110 -2.75 7.97 -18.01
C GLY A 110 -3.56 7.50 -16.80
N GLY A 111 -2.87 7.10 -15.73
CA GLY A 111 -3.49 6.72 -14.46
C GLY A 111 -3.38 7.80 -13.37
N GLU A 112 -3.10 7.40 -12.14
CA GLU A 112 -3.00 8.30 -10.96
C GLU A 112 -1.59 8.89 -10.82
N THR A 113 -1.47 10.20 -10.54
CA THR A 113 -0.20 10.81 -10.18
C THR A 113 0.21 10.49 -8.74
N LEU A 114 1.49 10.61 -8.41
CA LEU A 114 1.94 10.49 -7.01
C LEU A 114 1.32 11.56 -6.11
N ALA A 115 1.04 12.75 -6.65
CA ALA A 115 0.36 13.80 -5.90
C ALA A 115 -1.10 13.44 -5.58
N GLN A 116 -1.82 12.84 -6.52
CA GLN A 116 -3.19 12.36 -6.31
C GLN A 116 -3.23 11.22 -5.30
N LEU A 117 -2.32 10.23 -5.41
CA LEU A 117 -2.16 9.17 -4.42
C LEU A 117 -1.89 9.75 -3.03
N ASN A 118 -0.97 10.71 -2.91
CA ASN A 118 -0.64 11.36 -1.65
C ASN A 118 -1.87 12.05 -1.03
N GLY A 119 -2.59 12.84 -1.82
CA GLY A 119 -3.80 13.54 -1.36
C GLY A 119 -4.90 12.57 -0.91
N ARG A 120 -5.07 11.44 -1.59
CA ARG A 120 -6.03 10.38 -1.21
C ARG A 120 -5.68 9.73 0.12
N VAL A 121 -4.42 9.32 0.29
CA VAL A 121 -3.95 8.66 1.51
C VAL A 121 -3.95 9.63 2.69
N GLU A 122 -3.53 10.89 2.48
CA GLU A 122 -3.57 11.93 3.51
C GLU A 122 -4.98 12.19 4.01
N ARG A 123 -5.96 12.33 3.11
CA ARG A 123 -7.37 12.51 3.47
C ARG A 123 -7.88 11.32 4.28
N TRP A 124 -7.61 10.10 3.81
CA TRP A 124 -8.00 8.89 4.52
C TRP A 124 -7.40 8.81 5.93
N LEU A 125 -6.10 9.10 6.10
CA LEU A 125 -5.47 9.15 7.42
C LEU A 125 -6.09 10.23 8.33
N GLY A 126 -6.50 11.37 7.76
CA GLY A 126 -7.17 12.44 8.48
C GLY A 126 -8.61 12.11 8.91
N GLU A 127 -9.28 11.22 8.20
CA GLU A 127 -10.63 10.75 8.50
C GLU A 127 -10.66 9.63 9.55
N LEU A 128 -9.50 9.01 9.83
CA LEU A 128 -9.42 7.98 10.86
C LEU A 128 -9.58 8.61 12.25
N ALA A 129 -10.65 8.25 12.91
CA ALA A 129 -11.01 8.75 14.23
C ALA A 129 -11.26 7.61 15.22
N GLY A 130 -11.29 7.96 16.52
CA GLY A 130 -11.64 7.04 17.60
C GLY A 130 -10.42 6.40 18.25
N GLU A 131 -10.66 5.26 18.87
CA GLU A 131 -9.69 4.48 19.63
C GLU A 131 -9.68 3.04 19.16
N GLY A 132 -8.63 2.32 19.50
CA GLY A 132 -8.50 0.90 19.20
C GLY A 132 -7.44 0.59 18.17
N HIS A 133 -7.58 -0.54 17.49
CA HIS A 133 -6.60 -1.02 16.52
C HIS A 133 -7.26 -1.28 15.17
N ILE A 134 -6.74 -0.65 14.12
CA ILE A 134 -7.11 -0.92 12.73
C ILE A 134 -5.94 -1.65 12.07
N VAL A 135 -6.23 -2.74 11.40
CA VAL A 135 -5.30 -3.46 10.51
C VAL A 135 -5.78 -3.27 9.09
N ALA A 136 -4.96 -2.64 8.26
CA ALA A 136 -5.30 -2.29 6.89
C ALA A 136 -4.38 -3.00 5.90
N VAL A 137 -4.91 -3.97 5.16
CA VAL A 137 -4.14 -4.65 4.10
C VAL A 137 -4.21 -3.84 2.82
N THR A 138 -3.05 -3.45 2.32
CA THR A 138 -2.92 -2.53 1.19
C THR A 138 -1.65 -2.82 0.35
N HIS A 139 -1.15 -1.84 -0.34
CA HIS A 139 -0.11 -1.92 -1.37
C HIS A 139 1.16 -1.15 -0.96
N PRO A 140 2.32 -1.51 -1.52
CA PRO A 140 3.57 -0.77 -1.30
C PRO A 140 3.44 0.74 -1.55
N SER A 141 2.74 1.14 -2.61
CA SER A 141 2.52 2.55 -2.98
C SER A 141 1.82 3.35 -1.86
N VAL A 142 0.75 2.80 -1.30
CA VAL A 142 -0.01 3.40 -0.20
C VAL A 142 0.81 3.45 1.09
N MET A 143 1.53 2.38 1.41
CA MET A 143 2.38 2.32 2.60
C MET A 143 3.54 3.32 2.53
N ARG A 144 4.18 3.46 1.35
CA ARG A 144 5.21 4.49 1.12
C ARG A 144 4.68 5.88 1.41
N VAL A 145 3.54 6.24 0.84
CA VAL A 145 2.92 7.57 1.05
C VAL A 145 2.54 7.78 2.52
N ALA A 146 1.94 6.79 3.18
CA ALA A 146 1.61 6.89 4.60
C ALA A 146 2.86 7.12 5.47
N LEU A 147 3.94 6.37 5.21
CA LEU A 147 5.22 6.55 5.89
C LEU A 147 5.83 7.93 5.62
N MET A 148 5.88 8.35 4.36
CA MET A 148 6.40 9.65 3.96
C MET A 148 5.63 10.79 4.62
N ARG A 149 4.30 10.67 4.72
CA ARG A 149 3.44 11.68 5.38
C ARG A 149 3.77 11.79 6.87
N VAL A 150 3.90 10.66 7.55
CA VAL A 150 4.19 10.62 9.01
C VAL A 150 5.58 11.16 9.32
N LEU A 151 6.57 10.90 8.46
CA LEU A 151 7.96 11.32 8.64
C LEU A 151 8.29 12.65 7.95
N SER A 152 7.32 13.30 7.27
CA SER A 152 7.54 14.52 6.48
C SER A 152 8.65 14.36 5.44
N CYS A 153 8.71 13.18 4.78
CA CYS A 153 9.71 12.91 3.76
C CYS A 153 9.44 13.73 2.48
N PRO A 154 10.49 14.14 1.78
CA PRO A 154 10.34 14.81 0.49
C PRO A 154 9.82 13.84 -0.59
N PRO A 155 9.15 14.33 -1.66
CA PRO A 155 8.50 13.50 -2.67
C PRO A 155 9.39 12.45 -3.34
N HIS A 156 10.67 12.74 -3.55
CA HIS A 156 11.62 11.81 -4.19
C HIS A 156 11.90 10.56 -3.32
N ALA A 157 11.58 10.57 -2.03
CA ALA A 157 11.72 9.40 -1.16
C ALA A 157 10.79 8.24 -1.55
N PHE A 158 9.72 8.50 -2.34
CA PHE A 158 8.78 7.47 -2.76
C PHE A 158 9.46 6.29 -3.45
N HIS A 159 10.42 6.54 -4.32
CA HIS A 159 11.12 5.51 -5.08
C HIS A 159 12.32 4.89 -4.34
N THR A 160 12.65 5.39 -3.13
CA THR A 160 13.77 4.89 -2.32
C THR A 160 13.32 4.07 -1.10
N ILE A 161 12.01 3.92 -0.91
CA ILE A 161 11.44 3.13 0.20
C ILE A 161 11.02 1.78 -0.34
N ASP A 162 11.66 0.71 0.13
CA ASP A 162 11.26 -0.66 -0.19
C ASP A 162 10.25 -1.19 0.83
N ILE A 163 9.16 -1.75 0.32
CA ILE A 163 8.11 -2.40 1.11
C ILE A 163 8.01 -3.84 0.65
N ALA A 164 8.46 -4.76 1.49
CA ALA A 164 8.39 -6.18 1.19
C ALA A 164 6.95 -6.74 1.32
N PRO A 165 6.57 -7.76 0.56
CA PRO A 165 5.31 -8.48 0.78
C PRO A 165 5.19 -8.97 2.22
N LEU A 166 3.99 -8.90 2.80
CA LEU A 166 3.68 -9.27 4.19
C LEU A 166 4.43 -8.46 5.26
N SER A 167 5.15 -7.40 4.89
CA SER A 167 5.71 -6.47 5.87
C SER A 167 4.62 -5.60 6.50
N THR A 168 4.92 -5.02 7.66
CA THR A 168 4.01 -4.17 8.43
C THR A 168 4.60 -2.80 8.70
N LEU A 169 3.74 -1.78 8.74
CA LEU A 169 4.05 -0.44 9.19
C LEU A 169 3.11 -0.08 10.34
N ASP A 170 3.64 0.07 11.55
CA ASP A 170 2.84 0.37 12.75
C ASP A 170 2.84 1.87 13.03
N LEU A 171 1.66 2.48 12.96
CA LEU A 171 1.44 3.90 13.19
C LEU A 171 0.55 4.11 14.42
N ARG A 172 0.81 5.17 15.18
CA ARG A 172 0.00 5.57 16.32
C ARG A 172 -0.41 7.03 16.22
N PHE A 173 -1.66 7.29 16.54
CA PHE A 173 -2.23 8.63 16.56
C PHE A 173 -2.63 9.04 17.97
N ASN A 174 -2.10 10.18 18.43
CA ASN A 174 -2.49 10.86 19.67
C ASN A 174 -2.43 12.38 19.46
N GLY A 175 -3.16 12.87 18.46
CA GLY A 175 -3.09 14.25 17.98
C GLY A 175 -2.15 14.42 16.78
N VAL A 176 -1.09 13.60 16.70
CA VAL A 176 -0.23 13.48 15.52
C VAL A 176 0.08 12.00 15.24
N TRP A 177 0.27 11.65 13.97
CA TRP A 177 0.73 10.33 13.60
C TRP A 177 2.21 10.14 13.90
N ARG A 178 2.57 9.00 14.44
CA ARG A 178 3.96 8.59 14.75
C ARG A 178 4.21 7.18 14.25
N LEU A 179 5.39 6.98 13.66
CA LEU A 179 5.91 5.66 13.36
C LEU A 179 6.35 4.99 14.67
N ARG A 180 6.01 3.71 14.81
CA ARG A 180 6.52 2.83 15.85
C ARG A 180 7.33 1.69 15.21
N LEU A 181 8.57 1.54 15.63
CA LEU A 181 9.48 0.45 15.28
C LEU A 181 9.40 -0.68 16.30
#